data_86bb79e9de77ee51864283bd0af4ee00
#
_entry.id   86bb79e9de77ee51864283bd0af4ee00
#
_cell.length_a   1.000
_cell.length_b   1.000
_cell.length_c   1.000
_cell.angle_alpha   90.00
_cell.angle_beta   90.00
_cell.angle_gamma   90.00
#
_symmetry.space_group_name_H-M   'P 1'
#
loop_
_entity.id
_entity.type
_entity.pdbx_description
1 polymer ?
#
loop_
_entity_poly.entity_id
_entity_poly.type
_entity_poly.pdbx_seq_one_letter_code
_entity_poly.pdbx_strand_id
1 'polypeptide(L)'
;MWELEWTPQAEIQYYDILSYWVEHNGSNSYSMKIMKEVEKSEDLLMYNPFIGQEHYLSSPYTKIRRLLVLKHFSIIYRITDKVEILSFWDNRYDPKKLASLIL
;
A
#
# COMPACT_ATOMS: atom_id res chain seq x y z
N MET A 1 11.20 9.71 -14.07
CA MET A 1 10.62 8.69 -13.20
C MET A 1 10.53 9.24 -11.78
N TRP A 2 9.44 8.99 -11.10
CA TRP A 2 9.24 9.46 -9.74
C TRP A 2 10.02 8.61 -8.76
N GLU A 3 10.55 9.24 -7.70
CA GLU A 3 11.06 8.50 -6.56
C GLU A 3 9.89 7.91 -5.77
N LEU A 4 10.12 6.75 -5.16
CA LEU A 4 9.13 6.07 -4.34
C LEU A 4 9.76 5.71 -3.00
N GLU A 5 9.05 6.01 -1.91
CA GLU A 5 9.52 5.73 -0.57
C GLU A 5 8.40 5.10 0.24
N TRP A 6 8.73 4.03 0.92
CA TRP A 6 7.86 3.41 1.93
C TRP A 6 8.13 4.07 3.26
N THR A 7 7.07 4.52 3.95
CA THR A 7 7.24 4.93 5.33
C THR A 7 7.60 3.73 6.19
N PRO A 8 8.28 3.91 7.33
CA PRO A 8 8.59 2.77 8.22
C PRO A 8 7.35 2.00 8.64
N GLN A 9 6.24 2.68 8.90
CA GLN A 9 4.98 2.06 9.27
C GLN A 9 4.43 1.18 8.15
N ALA A 10 4.42 1.69 6.92
CA ALA A 10 3.93 0.94 5.77
C ALA A 10 4.80 -0.31 5.52
N GLU A 11 6.09 -0.17 5.68
CA GLU A 11 7.04 -1.27 5.51
C GLU A 11 6.80 -2.38 6.54
N ILE A 12 6.60 -2.01 7.80
CA ILE A 12 6.27 -2.96 8.86
C ILE A 12 4.96 -3.68 8.56
N GLN A 13 3.92 -2.94 8.16
CA GLN A 13 2.64 -3.53 7.79
C GLN A 13 2.79 -4.55 6.66
N TYR A 14 3.57 -4.20 5.65
CA TYR A 14 3.81 -5.06 4.51
C TYR A 14 4.48 -6.37 4.93
N TYR A 15 5.55 -6.30 5.70
CA TYR A 15 6.26 -7.49 6.17
C TYR A 15 5.40 -8.35 7.11
N ASP A 16 4.60 -7.72 7.95
CA ASP A 16 3.67 -8.45 8.83
C ASP A 16 2.64 -9.24 8.02
N ILE A 17 2.11 -8.65 6.96
CA ILE A 17 1.17 -9.35 6.07
C ILE A 17 1.84 -10.52 5.37
N LEU A 18 3.05 -10.33 4.86
CA LEU A 18 3.80 -11.41 4.20
C LEU A 18 4.05 -12.57 5.16
N SER A 19 4.48 -12.28 6.39
CA SER A 19 4.76 -13.28 7.42
C SER A 19 3.48 -14.01 7.83
N TYR A 20 2.38 -13.30 7.99
CA TYR A 20 1.09 -13.89 8.33
C TYR A 20 0.70 -14.99 7.34
N TRP A 21 0.82 -14.69 6.03
CA TRP A 21 0.39 -15.65 5.01
C TRP A 21 1.32 -16.84 4.87
N VAL A 22 2.62 -16.68 5.15
CA VAL A 22 3.53 -17.83 5.21
C VAL A 22 3.08 -18.78 6.33
N GLU A 23 2.83 -18.26 7.51
CA GLU A 23 2.41 -19.06 8.67
C GLU A 23 1.03 -19.69 8.45
N HIS A 24 0.08 -18.90 7.96
CA HIS A 24 -1.30 -19.34 7.75
C HIS A 24 -1.39 -20.47 6.73
N ASN A 25 -0.65 -20.37 5.64
CA ASN A 25 -0.71 -21.34 4.54
C ASN A 25 0.30 -22.50 4.67
N GLY A 26 1.26 -22.37 5.58
CA GLY A 26 2.34 -23.34 5.69
C GLY A 26 3.27 -23.36 4.46
N SER A 27 3.22 -22.32 3.63
CA SER A 27 4.09 -22.14 2.47
C SER A 27 4.22 -20.66 2.14
N ASN A 28 5.22 -20.32 1.32
CA ASN A 28 5.47 -18.94 0.92
C ASN A 28 4.81 -18.54 -0.41
N SER A 29 4.02 -19.43 -1.02
CA SER A 29 3.47 -19.21 -2.36
C SER A 29 2.64 -17.95 -2.48
N TYR A 30 1.73 -17.72 -1.54
CA TYR A 30 0.86 -16.54 -1.58
C TYR A 30 1.63 -15.25 -1.27
N SER A 31 2.54 -15.30 -0.30
CA SER A 31 3.40 -14.15 0.03
C SER A 31 4.26 -13.75 -1.16
N MET A 32 4.81 -14.71 -1.90
CA MET A 32 5.56 -14.41 -3.11
C MET A 32 4.69 -13.78 -4.19
N LYS A 33 3.43 -14.21 -4.29
CA LYS A 33 2.46 -13.61 -5.22
C LYS A 33 2.18 -12.16 -4.84
N ILE A 34 1.99 -11.89 -3.55
CA ILE A 34 1.82 -10.51 -3.05
C ILE A 34 3.05 -9.66 -3.41
N MET A 35 4.25 -10.16 -3.15
CA MET A 35 5.49 -9.44 -3.44
C MET A 35 5.60 -9.07 -4.92
N LYS A 36 5.28 -10.03 -5.80
CA LYS A 36 5.33 -9.80 -7.24
C LYS A 36 4.35 -8.71 -7.68
N GLU A 37 3.14 -8.73 -7.14
CA GLU A 37 2.13 -7.72 -7.46
C GLU A 37 2.49 -6.36 -6.89
N VAL A 38 3.11 -6.33 -5.71
CA VAL A 38 3.60 -5.06 -5.13
C VAL A 38 4.71 -4.47 -5.99
N GLU A 39 5.65 -5.29 -6.47
CA GLU A 39 6.72 -4.81 -7.37
C GLU A 39 6.14 -4.19 -8.64
N LYS A 40 5.14 -4.81 -9.24
CA LYS A 40 4.45 -4.25 -10.41
C LYS A 40 3.79 -2.92 -10.06
N SER A 41 3.17 -2.83 -8.89
CA SER A 41 2.51 -1.62 -8.44
C SER A 41 3.51 -0.49 -8.19
N GLU A 42 4.66 -0.80 -7.60
CA GLU A 42 5.74 0.18 -7.42
C GLU A 42 6.21 0.75 -8.76
N ASP A 43 6.42 -0.11 -9.75
CA ASP A 43 6.82 0.32 -11.09
C ASP A 43 5.78 1.22 -11.74
N LEU A 44 4.49 0.87 -11.61
CA LEU A 44 3.40 1.70 -12.12
C LEU A 44 3.37 3.06 -11.46
N LEU A 45 3.52 3.11 -10.14
CA LEU A 45 3.49 4.36 -9.38
C LEU A 45 4.68 5.26 -9.71
N MET A 46 5.86 4.69 -9.92
CA MET A 46 7.04 5.45 -10.32
C MET A 46 6.90 6.01 -11.74
N TYR A 47 6.16 5.32 -12.59
CA TYR A 47 5.89 5.79 -13.95
C TYR A 47 4.81 6.87 -13.97
N ASN A 48 3.69 6.63 -13.28
CA ASN A 48 2.58 7.58 -13.22
C ASN A 48 1.83 7.46 -11.88
N PRO A 49 2.19 8.28 -10.88
CA PRO A 49 1.57 8.17 -9.56
C PRO A 49 0.11 8.61 -9.50
N PHE A 50 -0.42 9.22 -10.57
CA PHE A 50 -1.80 9.68 -10.59
C PHE A 50 -2.81 8.60 -10.98
N ILE A 51 -2.36 7.36 -11.20
CA ILE A 51 -3.24 6.25 -11.60
C ILE A 51 -4.15 5.75 -10.48
N GLY A 52 -3.76 5.92 -9.21
CA GLY A 52 -4.57 5.49 -8.08
C GLY A 52 -5.82 6.35 -7.91
N GLN A 53 -6.86 5.76 -7.32
CA GLN A 53 -8.08 6.47 -7.00
C GLN A 53 -7.87 7.38 -5.80
N GLU A 54 -8.52 8.55 -5.82
CA GLU A 54 -8.51 9.42 -4.66
C GLU A 54 -9.21 8.71 -3.49
N HIS A 55 -8.54 8.70 -2.34
CA HIS A 55 -9.03 8.04 -1.15
C HIS A 55 -9.91 8.99 -0.32
N TYR A 56 -10.88 8.43 0.42
CA TYR A 56 -11.78 9.26 1.24
C TYR A 56 -11.06 10.03 2.34
N LEU A 57 -9.86 9.63 2.73
CA LEU A 57 -9.03 10.37 3.69
C LEU A 57 -8.34 11.58 3.07
N SER A 58 -8.44 11.76 1.76
CA SER A 58 -7.88 12.91 1.05
C SER A 58 -8.54 14.21 1.53
N SER A 59 -7.76 15.27 1.60
CA SER A 59 -8.23 16.61 1.98
C SER A 59 -7.75 17.63 0.95
N PRO A 60 -8.24 18.88 1.00
CA PRO A 60 -7.69 19.91 0.12
C PRO A 60 -6.19 20.15 0.28
N TYR A 61 -5.66 19.83 1.46
CA TYR A 61 -4.24 20.06 1.77
C TYR A 61 -3.36 18.86 1.51
N THR A 62 -3.92 17.65 1.62
CA THR A 62 -3.17 16.41 1.43
C THR A 62 -3.99 15.44 0.59
N LYS A 63 -3.54 15.20 -0.64
CA LYS A 63 -4.21 14.26 -1.53
C LYS A 63 -3.68 12.86 -1.27
N ILE A 64 -4.58 11.98 -0.87
CA ILE A 64 -4.29 10.58 -0.58
C ILE A 64 -4.95 9.72 -1.64
N ARG A 65 -4.21 8.78 -2.19
CA ARG A 65 -4.65 7.88 -3.26
C ARG A 65 -4.50 6.44 -2.83
N ARG A 66 -5.22 5.58 -3.52
CA ARG A 66 -5.22 4.14 -3.28
C ARG A 66 -5.01 3.38 -4.58
N LEU A 67 -4.13 2.39 -4.53
CA LEU A 67 -3.98 1.42 -5.61
C LEU A 67 -4.23 0.02 -5.05
N LEU A 68 -5.15 -0.73 -5.68
CA LEU A 68 -5.47 -2.09 -5.25
C LEU A 68 -4.39 -3.08 -5.66
N VAL A 69 -4.11 -4.01 -4.75
CA VAL A 69 -3.21 -5.14 -4.97
C VAL A 69 -3.98 -6.42 -4.70
N LEU A 70 -4.14 -7.29 -5.71
CA LEU A 70 -4.83 -8.58 -5.61
C LEU A 70 -6.26 -8.47 -5.05
N LYS A 71 -6.93 -7.35 -5.21
CA LYS A 71 -8.29 -7.06 -4.70
C LYS A 71 -8.39 -6.99 -3.18
N HIS A 72 -7.47 -7.61 -2.44
CA HIS A 72 -7.55 -7.73 -0.99
C HIS A 72 -6.72 -6.70 -0.23
N PHE A 73 -5.77 -6.07 -0.91
CA PHE A 73 -4.86 -5.14 -0.28
C PHE A 73 -4.89 -3.79 -0.98
N SER A 74 -4.52 -2.75 -0.26
CA SER A 74 -4.40 -1.40 -0.80
C SER A 74 -3.05 -0.82 -0.46
N ILE A 75 -2.39 -0.24 -1.46
CA ILE A 75 -1.29 0.68 -1.24
C ILE A 75 -1.92 2.06 -1.09
N ILE A 76 -1.79 2.64 0.09
CA ILE A 76 -2.27 3.99 0.39
C ILE A 76 -1.07 4.90 0.32
N TYR A 77 -1.13 5.92 -0.52
CA TYR A 77 0.03 6.77 -0.78
C TYR A 77 -0.37 8.23 -1.00
N ARG A 78 0.60 9.10 -0.91
CA ARG A 78 0.46 10.51 -1.28
C ARG A 78 1.58 10.90 -2.21
N ILE A 79 1.36 11.99 -2.96
CA ILE A 79 2.34 12.53 -3.90
C ILE A 79 2.79 13.88 -3.37
N THR A 80 4.09 14.00 -3.14
CA THR A 80 4.75 15.25 -2.79
C THR A 80 5.78 15.53 -3.90
N ASP A 81 7.03 15.73 -3.57
CA ASP A 81 8.13 15.69 -4.54
C ASP A 81 8.46 14.24 -4.93
N LYS A 82 7.90 13.28 -4.24
CA LYS A 82 8.03 11.85 -4.48
C LYS A 82 6.72 11.14 -4.14
N VAL A 83 6.66 9.84 -4.42
CA VAL A 83 5.55 8.98 -4.03
C VAL A 83 5.87 8.40 -2.66
N GLU A 84 5.05 8.74 -1.67
CA GLU A 84 5.23 8.22 -0.31
C GLU A 84 4.14 7.20 -0.01
N ILE A 85 4.53 5.94 0.21
CA ILE A 85 3.60 4.89 0.60
C ILE A 85 3.38 4.98 2.11
N LEU A 86 2.15 5.31 2.50
CA LEU A 86 1.76 5.56 3.89
C LEU A 86 1.29 4.30 4.60
N SER A 87 0.70 3.37 3.86
CA SER A 87 0.17 2.14 4.43
C SER A 87 0.06 1.05 3.37
N PHE A 88 0.33 -0.19 3.77
CA PHE A 88 -0.07 -1.38 3.02
C PHE A 88 -1.18 -2.04 3.82
N TRP A 89 -2.41 -1.94 3.32
CA TRP A 89 -3.61 -2.20 4.10
C TRP A 89 -4.36 -3.42 3.58
N ASP A 90 -4.76 -4.31 4.50
CA ASP A 90 -5.68 -5.39 4.19
C ASP A 90 -7.10 -4.82 4.22
N ASN A 91 -7.80 -4.85 3.09
CA ASN A 91 -9.12 -4.24 2.93
C ASN A 91 -10.23 -4.89 3.76
N ARG A 92 -9.94 -6.03 4.39
CA ARG A 92 -10.87 -6.72 5.28
C ARG A 92 -10.87 -6.14 6.70
N TYR A 93 -9.84 -5.34 7.03
CA TYR A 93 -9.75 -4.70 8.34
C TYR A 93 -10.62 -3.44 8.41
N ASP A 94 -10.95 -3.04 9.63
CA ASP A 94 -11.80 -1.89 9.91
C ASP A 94 -11.16 -0.59 9.36
N PRO A 95 -11.84 0.12 8.43
CA PRO A 95 -11.31 1.36 7.86
C PRO A 95 -11.03 2.46 8.90
N LYS A 96 -11.70 2.43 10.05
CA LYS A 96 -11.47 3.39 11.13
C LYS A 96 -10.05 3.28 11.70
N LYS A 97 -9.50 2.07 11.72
CA LYS A 97 -8.12 1.84 12.15
C LYS A 97 -7.13 2.43 11.17
N LEU A 98 -7.42 2.35 9.87
CA LEU A 98 -6.60 2.97 8.85
C LEU A 98 -6.52 4.48 9.04
N ALA A 99 -7.65 5.12 9.29
CA ALA A 99 -7.71 6.57 9.51
C ALA A 99 -6.80 6.99 10.67
N SER A 100 -6.83 6.26 11.79
CA SER A 100 -6.00 6.57 12.95
C SER A 100 -4.52 6.38 12.70
N LEU A 101 -4.13 5.54 11.75
CA LEU A 101 -2.73 5.30 11.41
C LEU A 101 -2.16 6.35 10.45
N ILE A 102 -3.00 6.91 9.57
CA ILE A 102 -2.57 7.87 8.55
C ILE A 102 -2.71 9.31 9.02
N LEU A 103 -3.77 9.59 9.76
CA LEU A 103 -4.06 10.93 10.27
C LEU A 103 -3.56 11.07 11.70
#